data_4957be0909715c1bbe4cb2fb6b568f9e
#
_entry.id   4957be0909715c1bbe4cb2fb6b568f9e
#
_cell.length_a   1.000
_cell.length_b   1.000
_cell.length_c   1.000
_cell.angle_alpha   90.00
_cell.angle_beta   90.00
_cell.angle_gamma   90.00
#
_symmetry.space_group_name_H-M   'P 1'
#
loop_
_entity.id
_entity.type
_entity.pdbx_description
1 polymer ?
#
loop_
_entity_poly.entity_id
_entity_poly.type
_entity_poly.pdbx_seq_one_letter_code
_entity_poly.pdbx_strand_id
1 'polypeptide(L)'
;THAIAQRAIARFGADAPEGLLELIVGQRDLGEVLVDDGRVPVLSATGSTAMGRAVGPRLAARFARGILELGGNNAAIVAPTADLNLALRGIAFAAMGTAGQRCTTLRRLFVHESIYDQLVPQLAKVYANVQVGDPRTPGTLVGPLIDRMAFDGMQKALEQSRALGATVHGGGRVE
;
A
#
# COMPACT_ATOMS: atom_id res chain seq x y z
N THR A 1 -18.20 -5.59 5.89
CA THR A 1 -18.68 -4.79 4.74
C THR A 1 -19.71 -5.58 3.92
N HIS A 2 -19.42 -6.81 3.44
CA HIS A 2 -20.34 -7.61 2.59
C HIS A 2 -21.71 -7.82 3.25
N ALA A 3 -21.77 -8.24 4.52
CA ALA A 3 -23.03 -8.41 5.23
C ALA A 3 -23.87 -7.11 5.37
N ILE A 4 -23.25 -5.95 5.39
CA ILE A 4 -23.95 -4.65 5.39
C ILE A 4 -24.56 -4.40 4.00
N ALA A 5 -23.80 -4.67 2.95
CA ALA A 5 -24.29 -4.51 1.57
C ALA A 5 -25.44 -5.48 1.28
N GLN A 6 -25.34 -6.75 1.70
CA GLN A 6 -26.44 -7.71 1.57
C GLN A 6 -27.72 -7.28 2.30
N ARG A 7 -27.59 -6.68 3.50
CA ARG A 7 -28.76 -6.11 4.20
C ARG A 7 -29.37 -4.91 3.47
N ALA A 8 -28.54 -4.10 2.80
CA ALA A 8 -29.04 -3.00 1.98
C ALA A 8 -29.78 -3.54 0.74
N ILE A 9 -29.22 -4.51 0.03
CA ILE A 9 -29.84 -5.16 -1.14
C ILE A 9 -31.19 -5.77 -0.76
N ALA A 10 -31.27 -6.47 0.37
CA ALA A 10 -32.52 -7.08 0.84
C ALA A 10 -33.68 -6.07 1.03
N ARG A 11 -33.36 -4.78 1.28
CA ARG A 11 -34.38 -3.71 1.40
C ARG A 11 -35.00 -3.31 0.06
N PHE A 12 -34.31 -3.54 -1.04
CA PHE A 12 -34.84 -3.29 -2.39
C PHE A 12 -35.77 -4.43 -2.86
N GLY A 13 -35.73 -5.59 -2.21
CA GLY A 13 -36.61 -6.70 -2.55
C GLY A 13 -36.45 -7.15 -4.01
N ALA A 14 -37.57 -7.23 -4.71
CA ALA A 14 -37.61 -7.67 -6.12
C ALA A 14 -36.96 -6.69 -7.10
N ASP A 15 -36.70 -5.44 -6.70
CA ASP A 15 -36.00 -4.45 -7.53
C ASP A 15 -34.48 -4.70 -7.62
N ALA A 16 -33.94 -5.52 -6.70
CA ALA A 16 -32.54 -5.94 -6.76
C ALA A 16 -32.42 -7.29 -7.49
N PRO A 17 -31.70 -7.36 -8.61
CA PRO A 17 -31.52 -8.62 -9.32
C PRO A 17 -30.70 -9.59 -8.50
N GLU A 18 -30.94 -10.88 -8.69
CA GLU A 18 -30.13 -11.95 -8.11
C GLU A 18 -28.68 -11.83 -8.58
N GLY A 19 -27.71 -12.07 -7.68
CA GLY A 19 -26.29 -11.98 -7.98
C GLY A 19 -25.76 -10.57 -8.17
N LEU A 20 -26.51 -9.52 -7.77
CA LEU A 20 -26.07 -8.11 -7.90
C LEU A 20 -24.74 -7.85 -7.18
N LEU A 21 -24.49 -8.52 -6.06
CA LEU A 21 -23.26 -8.40 -5.29
C LEU A 21 -22.88 -9.74 -4.68
N GLU A 22 -21.81 -10.31 -5.18
CA GLU A 22 -21.25 -11.55 -4.67
C GLU A 22 -19.84 -11.33 -4.10
N LEU A 23 -19.45 -12.15 -3.13
CA LEU A 23 -18.13 -12.12 -2.52
C LEU A 23 -17.41 -13.44 -2.74
N ILE A 24 -16.27 -13.36 -3.40
CA ILE A 24 -15.33 -14.47 -3.53
C ILE A 24 -14.11 -14.15 -2.66
N VAL A 25 -13.72 -15.10 -1.80
CA VAL A 25 -12.54 -14.97 -0.95
C VAL A 25 -11.56 -16.09 -1.30
N GLY A 26 -10.35 -15.68 -1.68
CA GLY A 26 -9.30 -16.62 -2.04
C GLY A 26 -7.98 -15.92 -2.29
N GLN A 27 -7.03 -16.66 -2.82
CA GLN A 27 -5.71 -16.14 -3.15
C GLN A 27 -5.59 -15.82 -4.64
N ARG A 28 -4.37 -15.79 -5.14
CA ARG A 28 -4.04 -15.40 -6.51
C ARG A 28 -4.75 -16.26 -7.57
N ASP A 29 -4.85 -17.54 -7.33
CA ASP A 29 -5.50 -18.53 -8.22
C ASP A 29 -6.96 -18.15 -8.54
N LEU A 30 -7.74 -17.77 -7.54
CA LEU A 30 -9.10 -17.28 -7.76
C LEU A 30 -9.14 -15.96 -8.56
N GLY A 31 -8.20 -15.05 -8.28
CA GLY A 31 -8.07 -13.82 -9.07
C GLY A 31 -7.75 -14.12 -10.54
N GLU A 32 -6.92 -15.10 -10.81
CA GLU A 32 -6.57 -15.53 -12.17
C GLU A 32 -7.76 -16.12 -12.91
N VAL A 33 -8.62 -16.89 -12.25
CA VAL A 33 -9.88 -17.39 -12.84
C VAL A 33 -10.76 -16.22 -13.29
N LEU A 34 -10.93 -15.18 -12.47
CA LEU A 34 -11.72 -14.00 -12.85
C LEU A 34 -11.10 -13.23 -14.03
N VAL A 35 -9.78 -13.15 -14.07
CA VAL A 35 -9.07 -12.49 -15.18
C VAL A 35 -9.32 -13.18 -16.51
N ASP A 36 -9.39 -14.49 -16.52
CA ASP A 36 -9.54 -15.29 -17.74
C ASP A 36 -11.00 -15.58 -18.13
N ASP A 37 -11.94 -15.41 -17.20
CA ASP A 37 -13.36 -15.74 -17.46
C ASP A 37 -13.97 -14.75 -18.45
N GLY A 38 -14.36 -15.26 -19.62
CA GLY A 38 -14.99 -14.47 -20.70
C GLY A 38 -16.33 -13.84 -20.32
N ARG A 39 -16.97 -14.28 -19.23
CA ARG A 39 -18.22 -13.70 -18.71
C ARG A 39 -17.99 -12.40 -17.95
N VAL A 40 -16.73 -12.09 -17.60
CA VAL A 40 -16.35 -10.85 -16.88
C VAL A 40 -15.89 -9.80 -17.88
N PRO A 41 -16.76 -8.92 -18.40
CA PRO A 41 -16.41 -7.96 -19.45
C PRO A 41 -15.57 -6.78 -18.92
N VAL A 42 -15.65 -6.49 -17.61
CA VAL A 42 -14.91 -5.43 -16.95
C VAL A 42 -14.26 -5.97 -15.67
N LEU A 43 -12.96 -5.78 -15.53
CA LEU A 43 -12.23 -6.16 -14.33
C LEU A 43 -11.54 -4.95 -13.74
N SER A 44 -11.89 -4.61 -12.49
CA SER A 44 -11.20 -3.60 -11.69
C SER A 44 -10.31 -4.31 -10.67
N ALA A 45 -9.00 -4.06 -10.72
CA ALA A 45 -8.04 -4.70 -9.83
C ALA A 45 -7.09 -3.67 -9.20
N THR A 46 -6.98 -3.74 -7.88
CA THR A 46 -6.01 -2.96 -7.11
C THR A 46 -4.91 -3.89 -6.59
N GLY A 47 -3.65 -3.55 -6.86
CA GLY A 47 -2.53 -4.38 -6.42
C GLY A 47 -1.16 -3.85 -6.82
N SER A 48 -0.20 -4.75 -6.94
CA SER A 48 1.17 -4.39 -7.31
C SER A 48 1.32 -4.11 -8.81
N THR A 49 2.37 -3.37 -9.18
CA THR A 49 2.78 -3.21 -10.59
C THR A 49 3.04 -4.58 -11.26
N ALA A 50 3.56 -5.54 -10.51
CA ALA A 50 3.75 -6.90 -11.03
C ALA A 50 2.41 -7.58 -11.38
N MET A 51 1.39 -7.42 -10.53
CA MET A 51 0.04 -7.88 -10.81
C MET A 51 -0.51 -7.20 -12.09
N GLY A 52 -0.38 -5.89 -12.22
CA GLY A 52 -0.83 -5.15 -13.40
C GLY A 52 -0.17 -5.64 -14.69
N ARG A 53 1.13 -5.94 -14.66
CA ARG A 53 1.86 -6.52 -15.81
C ARG A 53 1.39 -7.92 -16.18
N ALA A 54 0.92 -8.70 -15.22
CA ALA A 54 0.36 -10.03 -15.48
C ALA A 54 -1.08 -9.97 -15.99
N VAL A 55 -1.90 -9.09 -15.43
CA VAL A 55 -3.35 -9.00 -15.70
C VAL A 55 -3.64 -8.24 -17.01
N GLY A 56 -2.99 -7.10 -17.22
CA GLY A 56 -3.30 -6.23 -18.35
C GLY A 56 -3.28 -6.92 -19.72
N PRO A 57 -2.21 -7.65 -20.09
CA PRO A 57 -2.14 -8.36 -21.36
C PRO A 57 -3.22 -9.45 -21.50
N ARG A 58 -3.58 -10.15 -20.41
CA ARG A 58 -4.62 -11.20 -20.43
C ARG A 58 -6.00 -10.61 -20.70
N LEU A 59 -6.32 -9.46 -20.10
CA LEU A 59 -7.56 -8.74 -20.39
C LEU A 59 -7.59 -8.23 -21.83
N ALA A 60 -6.49 -7.66 -22.32
CA ALA A 60 -6.39 -7.17 -23.70
C ALA A 60 -6.57 -8.29 -24.71
N ALA A 61 -6.01 -9.48 -24.47
CA ALA A 61 -6.13 -10.63 -25.38
C ALA A 61 -7.59 -11.09 -25.60
N ARG A 62 -8.48 -10.83 -24.67
CA ARG A 62 -9.91 -11.14 -24.77
C ARG A 62 -10.81 -9.92 -24.92
N PHE A 63 -10.23 -8.74 -25.18
CA PHE A 63 -10.94 -7.46 -25.35
C PHE A 63 -11.78 -7.03 -24.14
N ALA A 64 -11.41 -7.48 -22.92
CA ALA A 64 -12.07 -7.04 -21.70
C ALA A 64 -11.55 -5.67 -21.27
N ARG A 65 -12.37 -4.91 -20.57
CA ARG A 65 -11.96 -3.65 -19.93
C ARG A 65 -11.20 -3.90 -18.65
N GLY A 66 -10.03 -3.27 -18.50
CA GLY A 66 -9.27 -3.27 -17.26
C GLY A 66 -9.25 -1.90 -16.59
N ILE A 67 -9.52 -1.84 -15.28
CA ILE A 67 -9.23 -0.70 -14.43
C ILE A 67 -8.14 -1.20 -13.45
N LEU A 68 -6.91 -0.72 -13.64
CA LEU A 68 -5.76 -1.21 -12.89
C LEU A 68 -5.22 -0.10 -11.98
N GLU A 69 -5.47 -0.22 -10.69
CA GLU A 69 -4.92 0.63 -9.65
C GLU A 69 -3.67 -0.04 -9.06
N LEU A 70 -2.50 0.56 -9.29
CA LEU A 70 -1.21 -0.08 -9.07
C LEU A 70 -0.35 0.69 -8.04
N GLY A 71 0.81 0.14 -7.72
CA GLY A 71 1.78 0.76 -6.85
C GLY A 71 2.40 2.02 -7.45
N GLY A 72 2.90 2.89 -6.57
CA GLY A 72 3.62 4.11 -6.91
C GLY A 72 5.03 4.17 -6.30
N ASN A 73 5.79 5.19 -6.69
CA ASN A 73 7.09 5.53 -6.12
C ASN A 73 7.09 7.03 -5.77
N ASN A 74 6.19 7.39 -4.85
CA ASN A 74 5.85 8.78 -4.54
C ASN A 74 7.01 9.53 -3.90
N ALA A 75 7.11 10.82 -4.20
CA ALA A 75 8.16 11.68 -3.71
C ALA A 75 7.59 12.92 -3.03
N ALA A 76 8.32 13.44 -2.04
CA ALA A 76 8.14 14.77 -1.48
C ALA A 76 9.43 15.58 -1.62
N ILE A 77 9.29 16.88 -1.83
CA ILE A 77 10.38 17.84 -1.90
C ILE A 77 10.15 18.85 -0.79
N VAL A 78 11.14 19.05 0.07
CA VAL A 78 11.09 20.04 1.16
C VAL A 78 12.00 21.21 0.81
N ALA A 79 11.37 22.35 0.49
CA ALA A 79 12.06 23.59 0.18
C ALA A 79 12.48 24.32 1.46
N PRO A 80 13.47 25.26 1.39
CA PRO A 80 13.94 26.01 2.56
C PRO A 80 12.86 26.82 3.27
N THR A 81 11.80 27.20 2.56
CA THR A 81 10.67 27.98 3.09
C THR A 81 9.55 27.16 3.70
N ALA A 82 9.71 25.82 3.76
CA ALA A 82 8.68 24.93 4.31
C ALA A 82 8.56 25.11 5.84
N ASP A 83 7.33 24.99 6.35
CA ASP A 83 7.12 24.77 7.79
C ASP A 83 7.61 23.36 8.16
N LEU A 84 8.77 23.29 8.82
CA LEU A 84 9.40 21.99 9.13
C LEU A 84 8.60 21.17 10.14
N ASN A 85 7.83 21.77 11.03
CA ASN A 85 6.99 21.03 11.97
C ASN A 85 5.81 20.37 11.27
N LEU A 86 5.19 21.05 10.32
CA LEU A 86 4.13 20.50 9.48
C LEU A 86 4.69 19.44 8.54
N ALA A 87 5.81 19.73 7.87
CA ALA A 87 6.49 18.81 6.95
C ALA A 87 6.87 17.49 7.65
N LEU A 88 7.49 17.57 8.84
CA LEU A 88 7.89 16.40 9.63
C LEU A 88 6.72 15.45 9.92
N ARG A 89 5.59 15.99 10.38
CA ARG A 89 4.39 15.19 10.66
C ARG A 89 3.78 14.59 9.39
N GLY A 90 3.68 15.39 8.34
CA GLY A 90 3.16 14.94 7.04
C GLY A 90 4.01 13.83 6.42
N ILE A 91 5.34 13.99 6.43
CA ILE A 91 6.30 13.00 5.91
C ILE A 91 6.21 11.70 6.72
N ALA A 92 6.25 11.79 8.04
CA ALA A 92 6.18 10.61 8.91
C ALA A 92 4.89 9.82 8.67
N PHE A 93 3.74 10.49 8.68
CA PHE A 93 2.46 9.85 8.40
C PHE A 93 2.39 9.24 6.98
N ALA A 94 2.83 9.98 5.96
CA ALA A 94 2.79 9.53 4.58
C ALA A 94 3.69 8.31 4.32
N ALA A 95 4.82 8.22 5.03
CA ALA A 95 5.76 7.11 4.86
C ALA A 95 5.42 5.88 5.70
N MET A 96 5.04 6.08 6.99
CA MET A 96 4.82 4.97 7.93
C MET A 96 3.39 4.46 7.98
N GLY A 97 2.42 5.27 7.58
CA GLY A 97 1.00 4.89 7.64
C GLY A 97 0.76 3.56 6.94
N THR A 98 0.01 2.66 7.61
CA THR A 98 -0.27 1.30 7.13
C THR A 98 1.01 0.49 6.86
N ALA A 99 2.05 0.68 7.68
CA ALA A 99 3.38 0.06 7.50
C ALA A 99 3.98 0.26 6.09
N GLY A 100 3.72 1.43 5.46
CA GLY A 100 4.19 1.72 4.10
C GLY A 100 3.49 0.97 2.98
N GLN A 101 2.37 0.30 3.24
CA GLN A 101 1.69 -0.60 2.30
C GLN A 101 0.53 0.07 1.55
N ARG A 102 0.70 1.32 1.10
CA ARG A 102 -0.28 2.05 0.27
C ARG A 102 0.32 2.42 -1.09
N CYS A 103 -0.51 2.52 -2.11
CA CYS A 103 -0.13 3.10 -3.41
C CYS A 103 0.40 4.54 -3.27
N THR A 104 -0.12 5.28 -2.29
CA THR A 104 0.24 6.67 -1.97
C THR A 104 1.36 6.81 -0.93
N THR A 105 1.95 5.72 -0.44
CA THR A 105 3.06 5.77 0.53
C THR A 105 4.22 6.62 -0.01
N LEU A 106 4.68 7.56 0.80
CA LEU A 106 5.88 8.33 0.50
C LEU A 106 7.12 7.41 0.54
N ARG A 107 7.84 7.35 -0.57
CA ARG A 107 9.00 6.45 -0.73
C ARG A 107 10.30 7.20 -0.93
N ARG A 108 10.25 8.42 -1.43
CA ARG A 108 11.42 9.24 -1.70
C ARG A 108 11.22 10.62 -1.11
N LEU A 109 12.21 11.06 -0.35
CA LEU A 109 12.22 12.39 0.25
C LEU A 109 13.45 13.15 -0.27
N PHE A 110 13.22 14.31 -0.87
CA PHE A 110 14.26 15.24 -1.30
C PHE A 110 14.22 16.44 -0.38
N VAL A 111 15.30 16.68 0.32
CA VAL A 111 15.43 17.78 1.27
C VAL A 111 16.47 18.75 0.76
N HIS A 112 16.14 20.03 0.71
CA HIS A 112 17.10 21.06 0.35
C HIS A 112 18.28 21.08 1.33
N GLU A 113 19.50 21.25 0.83
CA GLU A 113 20.73 21.14 1.63
C GLU A 113 20.74 22.04 2.87
N SER A 114 20.21 23.26 2.77
CA SER A 114 20.23 24.25 3.86
C SER A 114 19.38 23.84 5.09
N ILE A 115 18.47 22.88 4.94
CA ILE A 115 17.59 22.40 6.01
C ILE A 115 17.76 20.91 6.29
N TYR A 116 18.67 20.24 5.59
CA TYR A 116 18.90 18.80 5.67
C TYR A 116 19.30 18.39 7.09
N ASP A 117 20.31 19.05 7.66
CA ASP A 117 20.83 18.74 8.99
C ASP A 117 19.86 19.07 10.13
N GLN A 118 18.83 19.87 9.84
CA GLN A 118 17.76 20.16 10.79
C GLN A 118 16.64 19.12 10.69
N LEU A 119 16.18 18.78 9.49
CA LEU A 119 15.00 17.94 9.27
C LEU A 119 15.30 16.44 9.46
N VAL A 120 16.39 15.95 8.88
CA VAL A 120 16.68 14.50 8.84
C VAL A 120 16.89 13.89 10.22
N PRO A 121 17.63 14.51 11.16
CA PRO A 121 17.74 13.98 12.51
C PRO A 121 16.41 13.97 13.29
N GLN A 122 15.54 14.96 13.04
CA GLN A 122 14.20 14.99 13.66
C GLN A 122 13.34 13.85 13.11
N LEU A 123 13.39 13.60 11.81
CA LEU A 123 12.68 12.49 11.19
C LEU A 123 13.18 11.14 11.76
N ALA A 124 14.49 10.95 11.86
CA ALA A 124 15.08 9.74 12.47
C ALA A 124 14.59 9.54 13.91
N LYS A 125 14.50 10.62 14.71
CA LYS A 125 13.95 10.57 16.07
C LYS A 125 12.47 10.17 16.09
N VAL A 126 11.67 10.65 15.16
CA VAL A 126 10.26 10.23 15.04
C VAL A 126 10.18 8.74 14.75
N TYR A 127 10.95 8.23 13.79
CA TYR A 127 10.97 6.81 13.44
C TYR A 127 11.41 5.91 14.61
N ALA A 128 12.39 6.36 15.38
CA ALA A 128 12.89 5.61 16.54
C ALA A 128 11.86 5.48 17.68
N ASN A 129 10.84 6.34 17.71
CA ASN A 129 9.83 6.36 18.78
C ASN A 129 8.45 5.84 18.33
N VAL A 130 8.34 5.33 17.10
CA VAL A 130 7.08 4.79 16.58
C VAL A 130 6.72 3.49 17.31
N GLN A 131 5.51 3.45 17.85
CA GLN A 131 4.97 2.24 18.45
C GLN A 131 4.51 1.28 17.34
N VAL A 132 5.25 0.18 17.17
CA VAL A 132 4.93 -0.90 16.24
C VAL A 132 4.37 -2.09 17.04
N GLY A 133 3.25 -2.67 16.60
CA GLY A 133 2.65 -3.79 17.32
C GLY A 133 1.25 -4.15 16.84
N ASP A 134 0.48 -4.83 17.71
CA ASP A 134 -0.91 -5.19 17.42
C ASP A 134 -1.75 -3.91 17.29
N PRO A 135 -2.41 -3.67 16.14
CA PRO A 135 -3.20 -2.46 15.90
C PRO A 135 -4.44 -2.34 16.81
N ARG A 136 -4.82 -3.40 17.53
CA ARG A 136 -5.90 -3.39 18.53
C ARG A 136 -5.42 -2.85 19.88
N THR A 137 -4.12 -2.78 20.10
CA THR A 137 -3.54 -2.25 21.34
C THR A 137 -3.51 -0.73 21.28
N PRO A 138 -4.06 -0.03 22.30
CA PRO A 138 -4.00 1.42 22.38
C PRO A 138 -2.56 1.94 22.29
N GLY A 139 -2.34 2.99 21.48
CA GLY A 139 -1.03 3.60 21.28
C GLY A 139 -0.22 3.00 20.14
N THR A 140 -0.58 1.85 19.59
CA THR A 140 0.06 1.31 18.39
C THR A 140 -0.23 2.21 17.19
N LEU A 141 0.83 2.69 16.54
CA LEU A 141 0.74 3.55 15.36
C LEU A 141 0.95 2.77 14.06
N VAL A 142 1.77 1.74 14.07
CA VAL A 142 2.12 0.92 12.91
C VAL A 142 1.84 -0.54 13.22
N GLY A 143 0.97 -1.15 12.45
CA GLY A 143 0.63 -2.56 12.54
C GLY A 143 1.59 -3.46 11.73
N PRO A 144 1.26 -4.75 11.57
CA PRO A 144 2.10 -5.70 10.85
C PRO A 144 2.10 -5.47 9.34
N LEU A 145 3.09 -6.04 8.68
CA LEU A 145 3.03 -6.31 7.24
C LEU A 145 1.95 -7.37 6.96
N ILE A 146 1.43 -7.37 5.73
CA ILE A 146 0.31 -8.24 5.35
C ILE A 146 0.64 -9.73 5.53
N ASP A 147 1.87 -10.14 5.22
CA ASP A 147 2.31 -11.53 5.30
C ASP A 147 3.84 -11.67 5.38
N ARG A 148 4.29 -12.91 5.48
CA ARG A 148 5.71 -13.26 5.49
C ARG A 148 6.41 -12.89 4.19
N MET A 149 5.76 -13.01 3.05
CA MET A 149 6.34 -12.71 1.74
C MET A 149 6.65 -11.22 1.61
N ALA A 150 5.79 -10.34 2.15
CA ALA A 150 6.03 -8.91 2.20
C ALA A 150 7.25 -8.57 3.08
N PHE A 151 7.40 -9.25 4.22
CA PHE A 151 8.58 -9.10 5.09
C PHE A 151 9.86 -9.53 4.38
N ASP A 152 9.87 -10.72 3.79
CA ASP A 152 11.06 -11.25 3.09
C ASP A 152 11.46 -10.36 1.90
N GLY A 153 10.46 -9.83 1.17
CA GLY A 153 10.67 -8.85 0.10
C GLY A 153 11.30 -7.55 0.60
N MET A 154 10.86 -7.04 1.75
CA MET A 154 11.45 -5.88 2.41
C MET A 154 12.91 -6.16 2.81
N GLN A 155 13.19 -7.29 3.46
CA GLN A 155 14.57 -7.63 3.86
C GLN A 155 15.50 -7.69 2.66
N LYS A 156 15.08 -8.33 1.57
CA LYS A 156 15.86 -8.38 0.33
C LYS A 156 16.15 -6.98 -0.24
N ALA A 157 15.17 -6.07 -0.20
CA ALA A 157 15.35 -4.70 -0.67
C ALA A 157 16.35 -3.93 0.21
N LEU A 158 16.31 -4.13 1.54
CA LEU A 158 17.26 -3.50 2.47
C LEU A 158 18.69 -4.05 2.26
N GLU A 159 18.85 -5.33 2.03
CA GLU A 159 20.16 -5.95 1.68
C GLU A 159 20.73 -5.38 0.38
N GLN A 160 19.91 -5.28 -0.65
CA GLN A 160 20.29 -4.67 -1.92
C GLN A 160 20.71 -3.22 -1.76
N SER A 161 19.99 -2.46 -0.94
CA SER A 161 20.32 -1.05 -0.66
C SER A 161 21.68 -0.92 0.04
N ARG A 162 21.96 -1.77 1.02
CA ARG A 162 23.27 -1.81 1.69
C ARG A 162 24.40 -2.17 0.72
N ALA A 163 24.17 -3.14 -0.15
CA ALA A 163 25.15 -3.55 -1.18
C ALA A 163 25.47 -2.42 -2.18
N LEU A 164 24.51 -1.50 -2.38
CA LEU A 164 24.69 -0.30 -3.19
C LEU A 164 25.26 0.90 -2.42
N GLY A 165 25.69 0.72 -1.17
CA GLY A 165 26.31 1.75 -0.34
C GLY A 165 25.32 2.64 0.43
N ALA A 166 24.04 2.31 0.48
CA ALA A 166 23.07 3.09 1.25
C ALA A 166 23.19 2.82 2.75
N THR A 167 23.02 3.86 3.57
CA THR A 167 22.81 3.72 5.01
C THR A 167 21.38 3.29 5.27
N VAL A 168 21.20 2.18 5.98
CA VAL A 168 19.89 1.64 6.34
C VAL A 168 19.67 1.76 7.83
N HIS A 169 18.59 2.42 8.21
CA HIS A 169 18.13 2.56 9.60
C HIS A 169 16.92 1.66 9.85
N GLY A 170 16.96 0.86 10.90
CA GLY A 170 15.87 -0.04 11.27
C GLY A 170 15.66 -1.20 10.30
N GLY A 171 14.40 -1.63 10.16
CA GLY A 171 13.99 -2.74 9.28
C GLY A 171 14.07 -4.12 9.93
N GLY A 172 14.43 -4.21 11.22
CA GLY A 172 14.34 -5.44 11.99
C GLY A 172 12.89 -5.80 12.33
N ARG A 173 12.67 -7.08 12.65
CA ARG A 173 11.40 -7.54 13.21
C ARG A 173 11.24 -7.02 14.65
N VAL A 174 10.04 -6.53 14.97
CA VAL A 174 9.63 -6.20 16.34
C VAL A 174 8.80 -7.38 16.84
N GLU A 175 9.12 -7.86 18.05
CA GLU A 175 8.40 -8.97 18.71
C GLU A 175 7.25 -8.44 19.58
#